data_8e738749519285378cd3a5cad1890c83
#
_entry.id   8e738749519285378cd3a5cad1890c83
#
_cell.length_a   1.000
_cell.length_b   1.000
_cell.length_c   1.000
_cell.angle_alpha   90.00
_cell.angle_beta   90.00
_cell.angle_gamma   90.00
#
_symmetry.space_group_name_H-M   'P 1'
#
loop_
_entity.id
_entity.type
_entity.pdbx_description
1 polymer ?
#
loop_
_entity_poly.entity_id
_entity_poly.type
_entity_poly.pdbx_seq_one_letter_code
_entity_poly.pdbx_strand_id
1 'polypeptide(L)'
;MGKYLVNTYSTIRKTNGDTFRYEGFTKVLSENVVKIAKQANKEVGYKYVGRFKDTQGRYYTKYAHVSNEYSNSEREVIYFVTITKLV
;
A
#
# COMPACT_ATOMS: atom_id res chain seq x y z
N MET A 1 -5.44 1.43 -23.22
CA MET A 1 -5.80 0.88 -21.90
C MET A 1 -4.56 0.81 -21.04
N GLY A 2 -4.65 1.30 -19.81
CA GLY A 2 -3.52 1.30 -18.90
C GLY A 2 -3.34 -0.02 -18.17
N LYS A 3 -2.10 -0.32 -17.85
CA LYS A 3 -1.74 -1.40 -16.94
C LYS A 3 -0.98 -0.83 -15.76
N TYR A 4 -1.22 -1.40 -14.60
CA TYR A 4 -0.63 -0.94 -13.35
C TYR A 4 -0.01 -2.11 -12.60
N LEU A 5 1.16 -1.85 -12.01
CA LEU A 5 1.76 -2.76 -11.05
C LEU A 5 1.25 -2.41 -9.66
N VAL A 6 0.58 -3.33 -9.01
CA VAL A 6 0.07 -3.15 -7.65
C VAL A 6 0.85 -4.03 -6.71
N ASN A 7 1.47 -3.41 -5.71
CA ASN A 7 2.23 -4.10 -4.69
C ASN A 7 1.63 -3.78 -3.32
N THR A 8 1.45 -4.80 -2.50
CA THR A 8 0.98 -4.65 -1.13
C THR A 8 2.03 -5.16 -0.16
N TYR A 9 2.13 -4.49 0.98
CA TYR A 9 2.97 -4.94 2.08
C TYR A 9 2.42 -4.39 3.39
N SER A 10 2.91 -4.91 4.50
CA SER A 10 2.58 -4.38 5.82
C SER A 10 3.84 -4.15 6.62
N THR A 11 3.75 -3.25 7.58
CA THR A 11 4.81 -3.02 8.56
C THR A 11 4.26 -3.19 9.95
N ILE A 12 5.08 -3.77 10.84
CA ILE A 12 4.79 -3.85 12.26
C ILE A 12 5.89 -3.07 12.97
N ARG A 13 5.52 -2.01 13.65
CA ARG A 13 6.42 -1.19 14.44
C ARG A 13 6.13 -1.41 15.92
N LYS A 14 7.13 -1.87 16.66
CA LYS A 14 7.03 -2.07 18.10
C LYS A 14 7.44 -0.81 18.87
N THR A 15 6.97 -0.69 20.09
CA THR A 15 7.30 0.45 20.96
C THR A 15 8.79 0.57 21.28
N ASN A 16 9.55 -0.54 21.23
CA ASN A 16 10.99 -0.50 21.38
C ASN A 16 11.75 0.02 20.15
N GLY A 17 11.04 0.38 19.08
CA GLY A 17 11.63 0.91 17.86
C GLY A 17 11.88 -0.11 16.77
N ASP A 18 11.72 -1.40 17.03
CA ASP A 18 11.87 -2.44 16.01
C ASP A 18 10.76 -2.33 14.97
N THR A 19 11.15 -2.44 13.71
CA THR A 19 10.21 -2.40 12.57
C THR A 19 10.44 -3.63 11.71
N PHE A 20 9.34 -4.31 11.39
CA PHE A 20 9.33 -5.50 10.52
C PHE A 20 8.47 -5.23 9.32
N ARG A 21 8.89 -5.72 8.15
CA ARG A 21 8.13 -5.62 6.91
C ARG A 21 7.74 -7.00 6.41
N TYR A 22 6.48 -7.13 6.05
CA TYR A 22 5.93 -8.37 5.47
C TYR A 22 5.37 -8.06 4.09
N GLU A 23 5.88 -8.77 3.09
CA GLU A 23 5.41 -8.60 1.72
C GLU A 23 4.04 -9.26 1.52
N GLY A 24 3.15 -8.57 0.83
CA GLY A 24 1.89 -9.10 0.37
C GLY A 24 2.01 -9.64 -1.06
N PHE A 25 1.09 -9.21 -1.94
CA PHE A 25 1.14 -9.63 -3.33
C PHE A 25 1.70 -8.54 -4.23
N THR A 26 2.17 -8.94 -5.41
CA THR A 26 2.54 -8.06 -6.51
C THR A 26 1.84 -8.57 -7.76
N LYS A 27 0.99 -7.73 -8.36
CA LYS A 27 0.19 -8.11 -9.53
C LYS A 27 0.14 -6.96 -10.54
N VAL A 28 0.04 -7.34 -11.82
CA VAL A 28 -0.25 -6.39 -12.89
C VAL A 28 -1.76 -6.40 -13.13
N LEU A 29 -2.40 -5.24 -12.98
CA LEU A 29 -3.84 -5.11 -13.09
C LEU A 29 -4.21 -4.09 -14.18
N SER A 30 -5.38 -4.26 -14.76
CA SER A 30 -5.94 -3.29 -15.71
C SER A 30 -6.39 -2.02 -14.99
N GLU A 31 -6.52 -0.94 -15.75
CA GLU A 31 -6.98 0.35 -15.22
C GLU A 31 -8.34 0.24 -14.53
N ASN A 32 -9.28 -0.51 -15.09
CA ASN A 32 -10.60 -0.67 -14.50
C ASN A 32 -10.54 -1.39 -13.16
N VAL A 33 -9.76 -2.45 -13.06
CA VAL A 33 -9.59 -3.20 -11.81
C VAL A 33 -8.93 -2.32 -10.74
N VAL A 34 -7.94 -1.52 -11.13
CA VAL A 34 -7.28 -0.58 -10.21
C VAL A 34 -8.26 0.47 -9.69
N LYS A 35 -9.12 1.03 -10.53
CA LYS A 35 -10.14 2.01 -10.11
C LYS A 35 -11.10 1.41 -9.07
N ILE A 36 -11.56 0.18 -9.30
CA ILE A 36 -12.44 -0.52 -8.38
C ILE A 36 -11.72 -0.79 -7.05
N ALA A 37 -10.48 -1.26 -7.11
CA ALA A 37 -9.66 -1.54 -5.92
C ALA A 37 -9.39 -0.27 -5.11
N LYS A 38 -9.08 0.85 -5.76
CA LYS A 38 -8.86 2.15 -5.07
C LYS A 38 -10.12 2.60 -4.35
N GLN A 39 -11.28 2.47 -4.95
CA GLN A 39 -12.54 2.85 -4.32
C GLN A 39 -12.85 1.95 -3.13
N ALA A 40 -12.68 0.64 -3.26
CA ALA A 40 -12.88 -0.31 -2.17
C ALA A 40 -11.92 -0.03 -1.00
N ASN A 41 -10.66 0.23 -1.29
CA ASN A 41 -9.66 0.56 -0.27
C ASN A 41 -9.98 1.86 0.46
N LYS A 42 -10.47 2.87 -0.26
CA LYS A 42 -10.91 4.13 0.33
C LYS A 42 -12.07 3.90 1.32
N GLU A 43 -13.00 3.05 0.98
CA GLU A 43 -14.15 2.73 1.83
C GLU A 43 -13.75 2.04 3.13
N VAL A 44 -12.70 1.22 3.12
CA VAL A 44 -12.19 0.56 4.33
C VAL A 44 -11.18 1.41 5.10
N GLY A 45 -10.85 2.60 4.61
CA GLY A 45 -10.04 3.57 5.37
C GLY A 45 -8.61 3.76 4.89
N TYR A 46 -8.22 3.27 3.71
CA TYR A 46 -6.92 3.59 3.13
C TYR A 46 -6.85 5.07 2.79
N LYS A 47 -5.74 5.69 3.15
CA LYS A 47 -5.50 7.12 2.91
C LYS A 47 -4.30 7.31 1.98
N TYR A 48 -4.38 8.32 1.13
CA TYR A 48 -3.29 8.71 0.25
C TYR A 48 -2.09 9.20 1.09
N VAL A 49 -0.94 8.59 0.88
CA VAL A 49 0.31 8.99 1.55
C VAL A 49 1.10 9.97 0.69
N GLY A 50 1.23 9.67 -0.59
CA GLY A 50 2.00 10.51 -1.49
C GLY A 50 2.35 9.81 -2.79
N ARG A 51 3.07 10.56 -3.64
CA ARG A 51 3.61 10.08 -4.89
C ARG A 51 5.13 10.09 -4.78
N PHE A 52 5.75 8.96 -5.14
CA PHE A 52 7.18 8.76 -4.98
C PHE A 52 7.77 8.24 -6.29
N LYS A 53 9.08 8.32 -6.39
CA LYS A 53 9.82 7.82 -7.54
C LYS A 53 10.64 6.60 -7.11
N ASP A 54 10.57 5.52 -7.87
CA ASP A 54 11.36 4.32 -7.59
C ASP A 54 12.80 4.47 -8.12
N THR A 55 13.62 3.44 -7.89
CA THR A 55 15.02 3.44 -8.32
C THR A 55 15.19 3.42 -9.85
N GLN A 56 14.13 3.01 -10.57
CA GLN A 56 14.12 3.00 -12.04
C GLN A 56 13.55 4.27 -12.64
N GLY A 57 13.22 5.26 -11.80
CA GLY A 57 12.68 6.53 -12.25
C GLY A 57 11.18 6.55 -12.52
N ARG A 58 10.46 5.48 -12.19
CA ARG A 58 9.00 5.42 -12.37
C ARG A 58 8.31 5.96 -11.12
N TYR A 59 7.22 6.69 -11.35
CA TYR A 59 6.41 7.19 -10.25
C TYR A 59 5.39 6.16 -9.80
N TYR A 60 5.18 6.11 -8.49
CA TYR A 60 4.11 5.30 -7.91
C TYR A 60 3.38 6.11 -6.84
N THR A 61 2.10 5.77 -6.64
CA THR A 61 1.31 6.33 -5.56
C THR A 61 1.24 5.33 -4.41
N LYS A 62 1.23 5.84 -3.19
CA LYS A 62 1.20 5.02 -1.98
C LYS A 62 -0.02 5.37 -1.16
N TYR A 63 -0.69 4.32 -0.69
CA TYR A 63 -1.83 4.40 0.23
C TYR A 63 -1.52 3.58 1.47
N ALA A 64 -2.04 4.00 2.61
CA ALA A 64 -1.80 3.34 3.88
C ALA A 64 -3.09 3.24 4.71
N HIS A 65 -3.19 2.16 5.47
CA HIS A 65 -4.27 1.93 6.41
C HIS A 65 -3.70 1.38 7.72
N VAL A 66 -3.90 2.11 8.81
CA VAL A 66 -3.52 1.65 10.14
C VAL A 66 -4.56 0.64 10.61
N SER A 67 -4.13 -0.56 10.93
CA SER A 67 -5.01 -1.61 11.40
C SER A 67 -5.42 -1.35 12.86
N ASN A 68 -6.71 -1.18 13.11
CA ASN A 68 -7.24 -1.11 14.48
C ASN A 68 -7.33 -2.50 15.11
N GLU A 69 -7.49 -3.54 14.31
CA GLU A 69 -7.63 -4.91 14.78
C GLU A 69 -6.31 -5.49 15.30
N TYR A 70 -5.22 -5.25 14.57
CA TYR A 70 -3.91 -5.83 14.90
C TYR A 70 -2.96 -4.86 15.59
N SER A 71 -3.32 -3.59 15.71
CA SER A 71 -2.54 -2.60 16.46
C SER A 71 -2.98 -2.59 17.93
N ASN A 72 -2.03 -2.37 18.82
CA ASN A 72 -2.30 -2.23 20.25
C ASN A 72 -1.25 -1.30 20.89
N SER A 73 -1.20 -1.25 22.24
CA SER A 73 -0.25 -0.40 22.95
C SER A 73 1.22 -0.79 22.76
N GLU A 74 1.49 -2.00 22.27
CA GLU A 74 2.85 -2.52 22.11
C GLU A 74 3.34 -2.50 20.67
N ARG A 75 2.43 -2.35 19.70
CA ARG A 75 2.77 -2.38 18.27
C ARG A 75 1.77 -1.61 17.44
N GLU A 76 2.24 -1.10 16.31
CA GLU A 76 1.42 -0.49 15.27
C GLU A 76 1.56 -1.30 13.98
N VAL A 77 0.43 -1.73 13.44
CA VAL A 77 0.39 -2.46 12.17
C VAL A 77 -0.22 -1.57 11.11
N ILE A 78 0.53 -1.35 10.03
CA ILE A 78 0.11 -0.51 8.91
C ILE A 78 0.15 -1.34 7.63
N TYR A 79 -0.96 -1.33 6.88
CA TYR A 79 -1.05 -1.92 5.55
C TYR A 79 -0.77 -0.86 4.49
N PHE A 80 0.05 -1.22 3.50
CA PHE A 80 0.39 -0.33 2.39
C PHE A 80 0.00 -0.93 1.06
N VAL A 81 -0.41 -0.06 0.14
CA VAL A 81 -0.64 -0.39 -1.25
C VAL A 81 0.11 0.63 -2.09
N THR A 82 0.94 0.16 -3.02
CA THR A 82 1.60 1.02 -4.00
C THR A 82 1.10 0.68 -5.40
N ILE A 83 0.89 1.71 -6.21
CA ILE A 83 0.37 1.58 -7.56
C ILE A 83 1.29 2.32 -8.52
N THR A 84 1.87 1.58 -9.46
CA THR A 84 2.79 2.11 -10.46
C THR A 84 2.15 1.96 -11.84
N LYS A 85 2.03 3.05 -12.59
CA LYS A 85 1.54 3.00 -13.96
C LYS A 85 2.64 2.43 -14.88
N LEU A 86 2.32 1.37 -15.59
CA LEU A 86 3.26 0.71 -16.51
C LEU A 86 3.09 1.16 -17.94
N VAL A 87 1.86 1.38 -18.35
CA VAL A 87 1.54 1.77 -19.73
C VAL A 87 0.43 2.83 -19.73
#